data_0e9044b5613336e375cc29ad7d5f4ca4
#
_entry.id   0e9044b5613336e375cc29ad7d5f4ca4
#
_cell.length_a   1.000
_cell.length_b   1.000
_cell.length_c   1.000
_cell.angle_alpha   90.00
_cell.angle_beta   90.00
_cell.angle_gamma   90.00
#
_symmetry.space_group_name_H-M   'P 1'
#
loop_
_entity.id
_entity.type
_entity.pdbx_description
1 polymer ?
#
loop_
_entity_poly.entity_id
_entity_poly.type
_entity_poly.pdbx_seq_one_letter_code
_entity_poly.pdbx_strand_id
1 'polypeptide(L)'
;DRINEFQEKPKNPKSNLASMGIYIFNWDILKKYLTEDEADPNSENDFGKNVIPNLLKDGRRMYAYHFSGYWKDVGTIGSLWQANMEVLDPKHSGINLFDENWKIYSRNTGRPCQQIGGDATIVNSMISEGCKVNGTVNNSILFPGAVVEKGATVEAAVVMGGTVIKAGASVKHCIVAENVTIEEGATVGAMPEGGLNIAEPGDVATIGSGVVIGKGATVGPKAMVSSDVKDGEEQW
;
A
#
# COMPACT_ATOMS: atom_id res chain seq x y z
N ASP A 1 -18.22 22.77 -15.72
CA ASP A 1 -17.50 22.12 -14.61
C ASP A 1 -17.82 22.70 -13.24
N ARG A 2 -18.87 23.58 -13.13
CA ARG A 2 -19.35 24.07 -11.83
C ARG A 2 -20.04 22.93 -11.08
N ILE A 3 -19.66 22.71 -9.81
CA ILE A 3 -20.27 21.72 -8.95
C ILE A 3 -21.61 22.27 -8.46
N ASN A 4 -22.70 21.56 -8.76
CA ASN A 4 -24.06 21.92 -8.36
C ASN A 4 -24.57 21.00 -7.23
N GLU A 5 -24.00 19.82 -7.09
CA GLU A 5 -24.37 18.82 -6.10
C GLU A 5 -23.14 18.03 -5.67
N PHE A 6 -23.06 17.67 -4.40
CA PHE A 6 -22.07 16.77 -3.84
C PHE A 6 -22.77 15.82 -2.87
N GLN A 7 -22.49 14.54 -3.00
CA GLN A 7 -23.03 13.49 -2.13
C GLN A 7 -21.89 12.65 -1.59
N GLU A 8 -21.77 12.56 -0.28
CA GLU A 8 -20.76 11.70 0.36
C GLU A 8 -21.26 10.26 0.39
N LYS A 9 -20.52 9.36 -0.25
CA LYS A 9 -20.76 7.90 -0.29
C LYS A 9 -22.21 7.47 -0.49
N PRO A 10 -22.92 7.99 -1.52
CA PRO A 10 -24.31 7.64 -1.74
C PRO A 10 -24.48 6.16 -2.13
N LYS A 11 -25.53 5.51 -1.62
CA LYS A 11 -25.84 4.10 -1.99
C LYS A 11 -26.10 3.93 -3.48
N ASN A 12 -26.72 4.93 -4.09
CA ASN A 12 -27.04 4.97 -5.53
C ASN A 12 -26.49 6.27 -6.10
N PRO A 13 -25.24 6.32 -6.58
CA PRO A 13 -24.66 7.53 -7.15
C PRO A 13 -25.36 7.93 -8.45
N LYS A 14 -25.59 9.23 -8.62
CA LYS A 14 -26.20 9.79 -9.84
C LYS A 14 -25.22 9.89 -11.01
N SER A 15 -23.94 9.75 -10.74
CA SER A 15 -22.85 9.94 -11.69
C SER A 15 -21.67 9.04 -11.31
N ASN A 16 -20.78 8.78 -12.24
CA ASN A 16 -19.49 8.12 -12.01
C ASN A 16 -18.36 9.11 -11.72
N LEU A 17 -18.67 10.40 -11.55
CA LEU A 17 -17.68 11.40 -11.13
C LEU A 17 -17.47 11.28 -9.63
N ALA A 18 -16.28 10.89 -9.22
CA ALA A 18 -15.90 10.74 -7.81
C ALA A 18 -14.86 11.79 -7.42
N SER A 19 -14.97 12.32 -6.19
CA SER A 19 -13.93 13.15 -5.61
C SER A 19 -12.69 12.30 -5.32
N MET A 20 -11.53 12.80 -5.71
CA MET A 20 -10.24 12.19 -5.38
C MET A 20 -9.73 12.57 -3.98
N GLY A 21 -10.50 13.36 -3.22
CA GLY A 21 -10.07 13.89 -1.92
C GLY A 21 -8.98 14.96 -2.03
N ILE A 22 -8.77 15.52 -3.21
CA ILE A 22 -7.74 16.54 -3.46
C ILE A 22 -8.44 17.84 -3.81
N TYR A 23 -8.17 18.88 -3.01
CA TYR A 23 -8.87 20.15 -3.11
C TYR A 23 -7.90 21.33 -3.12
N ILE A 24 -8.27 22.39 -3.86
CA ILE A 24 -7.58 23.66 -3.87
C ILE A 24 -8.58 24.74 -3.44
N PHE A 25 -8.27 25.47 -2.38
CA PHE A 25 -9.12 26.51 -1.82
C PHE A 25 -8.44 27.88 -1.80
N ASN A 26 -9.25 28.92 -1.85
CA ASN A 26 -8.83 30.21 -1.35
C ASN A 26 -8.69 30.11 0.16
N TRP A 27 -7.53 30.50 0.70
CA TRP A 27 -7.20 30.32 2.13
C TRP A 27 -8.20 31.01 3.08
N ASP A 28 -8.60 32.24 2.78
CA ASP A 28 -9.51 32.98 3.66
C ASP A 28 -10.87 32.28 3.75
N ILE A 29 -11.33 31.71 2.63
CA ILE A 29 -12.57 30.93 2.59
C ILE A 29 -12.40 29.65 3.39
N LEU A 30 -11.36 28.88 3.12
CA LEU A 30 -11.10 27.62 3.82
C LEU A 30 -10.99 27.83 5.33
N LYS A 31 -10.18 28.81 5.75
CA LYS A 31 -9.99 29.12 7.16
C LYS A 31 -11.31 29.42 7.87
N LYS A 32 -12.19 30.22 7.24
CA LYS A 32 -13.50 30.54 7.79
C LYS A 32 -14.31 29.25 8.03
N TYR A 33 -14.48 28.42 7.01
CA TYR A 33 -15.30 27.22 7.11
C TYR A 33 -14.74 26.17 8.07
N LEU A 34 -13.42 26.00 8.12
CA LEU A 34 -12.80 25.09 9.09
C LEU A 34 -12.97 25.58 10.54
N THR A 35 -12.88 26.89 10.77
CA THR A 35 -13.09 27.46 12.12
C THR A 35 -14.56 27.35 12.56
N GLU A 36 -15.50 27.55 11.64
CA GLU A 36 -16.92 27.39 11.91
C GLU A 36 -17.30 25.91 12.12
N ASP A 37 -16.71 25.02 11.36
CA ASP A 37 -16.92 23.57 11.45
C ASP A 37 -16.38 22.99 12.77
N GLU A 38 -15.19 23.41 13.19
CA GLU A 38 -14.58 23.05 14.49
C GLU A 38 -15.42 23.52 15.68
N ALA A 39 -16.10 24.64 15.54
CA ALA A 39 -16.96 25.19 16.60
C ALA A 39 -18.34 24.52 16.66
N ASP A 40 -18.74 23.75 15.65
CA ASP A 40 -20.02 23.03 15.63
C ASP A 40 -19.89 21.67 16.33
N PRO A 41 -20.54 21.48 17.49
CA PRO A 41 -20.48 20.21 18.23
C PRO A 41 -21.15 19.02 17.49
N ASN A 42 -21.91 19.29 16.42
CA ASN A 42 -22.53 18.25 15.60
C ASN A 42 -21.72 17.93 14.34
N SER A 43 -20.62 18.60 14.08
CA SER A 43 -19.74 18.32 12.96
C SER A 43 -18.92 17.05 13.21
N GLU A 44 -18.69 16.30 12.15
CA GLU A 44 -17.75 15.16 12.13
C GLU A 44 -16.34 15.60 11.73
N ASN A 45 -16.11 16.92 11.49
CA ASN A 45 -14.86 17.50 11.01
C ASN A 45 -14.38 16.85 9.69
N ASP A 46 -15.31 16.57 8.80
CA ASP A 46 -15.08 15.86 7.54
C ASP A 46 -15.38 16.77 6.34
N PHE A 47 -14.47 16.78 5.36
CA PHE A 47 -14.64 17.62 4.17
C PHE A 47 -15.89 17.24 3.37
N GLY A 48 -16.14 15.94 3.17
CA GLY A 48 -17.25 15.45 2.37
C GLY A 48 -18.60 15.56 3.07
N LYS A 49 -18.64 15.40 4.40
CA LYS A 49 -19.87 15.45 5.19
C LYS A 49 -20.26 16.87 5.62
N ASN A 50 -19.28 17.71 5.88
CA ASN A 50 -19.50 19.01 6.52
C ASN A 50 -19.03 20.18 5.65
N VAL A 51 -17.73 20.29 5.37
CA VAL A 51 -17.14 21.49 4.76
C VAL A 51 -17.66 21.76 3.35
N ILE A 52 -17.62 20.75 2.47
CA ILE A 52 -18.06 20.87 1.07
C ILE A 52 -19.57 21.11 0.97
N PRO A 53 -20.45 20.38 1.67
CA PRO A 53 -21.88 20.68 1.70
C PRO A 53 -22.19 22.07 2.20
N ASN A 54 -21.51 22.58 3.23
CA ASN A 54 -21.70 23.92 3.75
C ASN A 54 -21.30 25.00 2.71
N LEU A 55 -20.16 24.81 2.04
CA LEU A 55 -19.74 25.69 0.94
C LEU A 55 -20.78 25.73 -0.20
N LEU A 56 -21.35 24.57 -0.57
CA LEU A 56 -22.40 24.50 -1.59
C LEU A 56 -23.69 25.19 -1.15
N LYS A 57 -24.13 24.95 0.09
CA LYS A 57 -25.32 25.57 0.69
C LYS A 57 -25.21 27.09 0.69
N ASP A 58 -24.04 27.62 0.94
CA ASP A 58 -23.75 29.06 0.93
C ASP A 58 -23.54 29.64 -0.47
N GLY A 59 -23.75 28.82 -1.52
CA GLY A 59 -23.65 29.26 -2.92
C GLY A 59 -22.24 29.59 -3.37
N ARG A 60 -21.20 29.08 -2.68
CA ARG A 60 -19.81 29.29 -3.07
C ARG A 60 -19.53 28.71 -4.46
N ARG A 61 -18.64 29.36 -5.19
CA ARG A 61 -18.24 28.91 -6.52
C ARG A 61 -17.24 27.76 -6.41
N MET A 62 -17.67 26.58 -6.74
CA MET A 62 -16.87 25.36 -6.72
C MET A 62 -16.85 24.75 -8.11
N TYR A 63 -15.69 24.28 -8.53
CA TYR A 63 -15.48 23.70 -9.86
C TYR A 63 -14.76 22.35 -9.74
N ALA A 64 -15.17 21.40 -10.58
CA ALA A 64 -14.47 20.14 -10.74
C ALA A 64 -13.35 20.27 -11.75
N TYR A 65 -12.17 19.75 -11.40
CA TYR A 65 -11.08 19.50 -12.33
C TYR A 65 -11.12 18.02 -12.73
N HIS A 66 -11.37 17.75 -14.00
CA HIS A 66 -11.39 16.39 -14.53
C HIS A 66 -9.95 15.90 -14.68
N PHE A 67 -9.52 15.06 -13.76
CA PHE A 67 -8.20 14.44 -13.81
C PHE A 67 -8.21 13.23 -14.74
N SER A 68 -7.18 13.12 -15.57
CA SER A 68 -6.88 11.94 -16.37
C SER A 68 -5.46 11.49 -16.07
N GLY A 69 -5.29 10.30 -15.56
CA GLY A 69 -4.00 9.74 -15.15
C GLY A 69 -4.17 8.66 -14.10
N TYR A 70 -3.05 8.16 -13.59
CA TYR A 70 -3.11 7.18 -12.53
C TYR A 70 -3.57 7.81 -11.21
N TRP A 71 -4.62 7.28 -10.66
CA TRP A 71 -5.09 7.56 -9.31
C TRP A 71 -5.61 6.28 -8.68
N LYS A 72 -5.27 6.04 -7.42
CA LYS A 72 -5.68 4.83 -6.69
C LYS A 72 -6.04 5.17 -5.26
N ASP A 73 -7.22 4.75 -4.83
CA ASP A 73 -7.58 4.72 -3.42
C ASP A 73 -7.02 3.45 -2.78
N VAL A 74 -6.19 3.62 -1.75
CA VAL A 74 -5.53 2.53 -1.01
C VAL A 74 -6.17 2.29 0.36
N GLY A 75 -7.46 2.56 0.49
CA GLY A 75 -8.22 2.44 1.74
C GLY A 75 -8.44 1.00 2.24
N THR A 76 -8.00 -0.03 1.52
CA THR A 76 -8.05 -1.44 1.94
C THR A 76 -6.71 -2.12 1.77
N ILE A 77 -6.49 -3.23 2.50
CA ILE A 77 -5.27 -4.05 2.38
C ILE A 77 -5.07 -4.51 0.93
N GLY A 78 -6.14 -5.01 0.30
CA GLY A 78 -6.09 -5.45 -1.09
C GLY A 78 -5.71 -4.33 -2.05
N SER A 79 -6.29 -3.13 -1.91
CA SER A 79 -5.96 -1.99 -2.77
C SER A 79 -4.54 -1.45 -2.52
N LEU A 80 -4.03 -1.52 -1.29
CA LEU A 80 -2.63 -1.19 -0.99
C LEU A 80 -1.66 -2.18 -1.66
N TRP A 81 -1.94 -3.48 -1.54
CA TRP A 81 -1.15 -4.50 -2.22
C TRP A 81 -1.21 -4.32 -3.74
N GLN A 82 -2.41 -4.14 -4.29
CA GLN A 82 -2.62 -3.92 -5.72
C GLN A 82 -1.85 -2.69 -6.24
N ALA A 83 -1.91 -1.55 -5.55
CA ALA A 83 -1.18 -0.34 -5.94
C ALA A 83 0.34 -0.59 -6.01
N ASN A 84 0.89 -1.39 -5.10
CA ASN A 84 2.30 -1.78 -5.13
C ASN A 84 2.61 -2.70 -6.31
N MET A 85 1.75 -3.67 -6.61
CA MET A 85 1.95 -4.55 -7.76
C MET A 85 1.83 -3.81 -9.10
N GLU A 86 0.92 -2.83 -9.20
CA GLU A 86 0.75 -1.98 -10.39
C GLU A 86 2.00 -1.18 -10.73
N VAL A 87 2.82 -0.82 -9.75
CA VAL A 87 4.11 -0.14 -9.96
C VAL A 87 5.11 -1.01 -10.73
N LEU A 88 5.00 -2.33 -10.63
CA LEU A 88 5.86 -3.28 -11.35
C LEU A 88 5.52 -3.39 -12.85
N ASP A 89 4.35 -2.89 -13.26
CA ASP A 89 3.89 -2.89 -14.65
C ASP A 89 3.46 -1.49 -15.11
N PRO A 90 4.41 -0.55 -15.29
CA PRO A 90 4.10 0.84 -15.64
C PRO A 90 3.43 0.99 -17.01
N LYS A 91 3.57 -0.01 -17.91
CA LYS A 91 2.95 0.04 -19.24
C LYS A 91 1.44 -0.10 -19.19
N HIS A 92 0.93 -0.92 -18.31
CA HIS A 92 -0.52 -1.16 -18.17
C HIS A 92 -1.14 -0.29 -17.07
N SER A 93 -0.43 -0.04 -15.99
CA SER A 93 -0.94 0.78 -14.89
C SER A 93 -0.92 2.27 -15.16
N GLY A 94 0.01 2.74 -16.01
CA GLY A 94 0.20 4.16 -16.28
C GLY A 94 0.95 4.93 -15.18
N ILE A 95 1.43 4.26 -14.12
CA ILE A 95 2.30 4.86 -13.11
C ILE A 95 3.77 4.61 -13.45
N ASN A 96 4.58 5.66 -13.53
CA ASN A 96 6.00 5.58 -13.77
C ASN A 96 6.78 6.30 -12.67
N LEU A 97 7.40 5.54 -11.76
CA LEU A 97 8.23 6.09 -10.68
C LEU A 97 9.60 6.60 -11.18
N PHE A 98 9.97 6.30 -12.42
CA PHE A 98 11.24 6.70 -13.04
C PHE A 98 11.08 7.89 -14.00
N ASP A 99 9.97 8.63 -13.92
CA ASP A 99 9.76 9.83 -14.72
C ASP A 99 10.70 10.96 -14.27
N GLU A 100 11.68 11.30 -15.09
CA GLU A 100 12.65 12.36 -14.79
C GLU A 100 12.03 13.76 -14.78
N ASN A 101 10.89 13.95 -15.45
CA ASN A 101 10.19 15.23 -15.50
C ASN A 101 9.24 15.42 -14.32
N TRP A 102 8.83 14.33 -13.68
CA TRP A 102 7.96 14.34 -12.50
C TRP A 102 8.53 13.44 -11.42
N LYS A 103 9.58 13.89 -10.77
CA LYS A 103 10.29 13.13 -9.75
C LYS A 103 9.44 12.98 -8.49
N ILE A 104 9.24 11.75 -8.07
CA ILE A 104 8.62 11.42 -6.78
C ILE A 104 9.73 11.25 -5.75
N TYR A 105 9.77 12.14 -4.77
CA TYR A 105 10.76 12.11 -3.71
C TYR A 105 10.25 11.32 -2.51
N SER A 106 11.14 10.54 -1.92
CA SER A 106 10.90 9.84 -0.67
C SER A 106 12.02 10.13 0.34
N ARG A 107 11.89 9.60 1.54
CA ARG A 107 12.92 9.72 2.58
C ARG A 107 14.20 9.05 2.11
N ASN A 108 15.30 9.79 2.11
CA ASN A 108 16.62 9.21 1.92
C ASN A 108 17.05 8.47 3.21
N THR A 109 17.27 7.16 3.11
CA THR A 109 17.64 6.33 4.27
C THR A 109 19.13 6.32 4.56
N GLY A 110 19.95 6.88 3.66
CA GLY A 110 21.43 6.87 3.77
C GLY A 110 22.04 5.47 3.71
N ARG A 111 21.31 4.46 3.24
CA ARG A 111 21.79 3.09 3.11
C ARG A 111 22.66 2.92 1.87
N PRO A 112 23.60 1.94 1.87
CA PRO A 112 24.39 1.63 0.68
C PRO A 112 23.52 1.03 -0.43
N CYS A 113 24.08 0.81 -1.62
CA CYS A 113 23.42 0.08 -2.68
C CYS A 113 22.96 -1.31 -2.21
N GLN A 114 21.97 -1.87 -2.88
CA GLN A 114 21.53 -3.24 -2.66
C GLN A 114 22.64 -4.24 -3.01
N GLN A 115 22.71 -5.33 -2.27
CA GLN A 115 23.64 -6.44 -2.49
C GLN A 115 22.87 -7.66 -2.98
N ILE A 116 23.18 -8.11 -4.18
CA ILE A 116 22.60 -9.29 -4.78
C ILE A 116 23.64 -10.40 -4.77
N GLY A 117 23.33 -11.52 -4.11
CA GLY A 117 24.21 -12.69 -4.04
C GLY A 117 24.26 -13.49 -5.34
N GLY A 118 25.29 -14.29 -5.53
CA GLY A 118 25.51 -15.08 -6.74
C GLY A 118 24.43 -16.14 -7.00
N ASP A 119 23.76 -16.63 -5.93
CA ASP A 119 22.70 -17.63 -6.00
C ASP A 119 21.29 -17.01 -6.05
N ALA A 120 21.19 -15.69 -6.02
CA ALA A 120 19.90 -14.98 -6.01
C ALA A 120 19.22 -15.04 -7.38
N THR A 121 17.89 -15.19 -7.37
CA THR A 121 17.05 -15.05 -8.55
C THR A 121 16.07 -13.92 -8.34
N ILE A 122 16.09 -12.91 -9.22
CA ILE A 122 15.19 -11.76 -9.14
C ILE A 122 14.46 -11.62 -10.48
N VAL A 123 13.13 -11.61 -10.43
CA VAL A 123 12.27 -11.47 -11.60
C VAL A 123 11.22 -10.41 -11.34
N ASN A 124 11.04 -9.45 -12.25
CA ASN A 124 10.00 -8.43 -12.22
C ASN A 124 9.75 -7.83 -10.83
N SER A 125 10.81 -7.32 -10.18
CA SER A 125 10.76 -6.87 -8.78
C SER A 125 11.52 -5.56 -8.58
N MET A 126 11.09 -4.77 -7.61
CA MET A 126 11.80 -3.57 -7.17
C MET A 126 12.57 -3.85 -5.89
N ILE A 127 13.87 -3.57 -5.91
CA ILE A 127 14.78 -3.79 -4.77
C ILE A 127 15.37 -2.45 -4.38
N SER A 128 15.01 -1.95 -3.20
CA SER A 128 15.49 -0.67 -2.70
C SER A 128 16.93 -0.75 -2.15
N GLU A 129 17.50 0.42 -1.83
CA GLU A 129 18.84 0.53 -1.24
C GLU A 129 18.97 -0.24 0.10
N GLY A 130 20.15 -0.73 0.36
CA GLY A 130 20.50 -1.47 1.57
C GLY A 130 19.91 -2.89 1.66
N CYS A 131 19.13 -3.33 0.68
CA CYS A 131 18.64 -4.71 0.63
C CYS A 131 19.79 -5.71 0.42
N LYS A 132 19.65 -6.90 1.01
CA LYS A 132 20.53 -8.04 0.77
C LYS A 132 19.71 -9.22 0.30
N VAL A 133 19.94 -9.68 -0.92
CA VAL A 133 19.15 -10.77 -1.52
C VAL A 133 20.05 -11.93 -1.88
N ASN A 134 19.84 -13.08 -1.24
CA ASN A 134 20.51 -14.36 -1.53
C ASN A 134 19.50 -15.47 -1.88
N GLY A 135 18.22 -15.17 -1.89
CA GLY A 135 17.12 -16.07 -2.23
C GLY A 135 16.42 -15.70 -3.54
N THR A 136 15.20 -16.16 -3.70
CA THR A 136 14.34 -15.87 -4.87
C THR A 136 13.36 -14.76 -4.57
N VAL A 137 13.28 -13.75 -5.44
CA VAL A 137 12.32 -12.66 -5.36
C VAL A 137 11.62 -12.52 -6.70
N ASN A 138 10.31 -12.71 -6.72
CA ASN A 138 9.49 -12.69 -7.93
C ASN A 138 8.25 -11.80 -7.75
N ASN A 139 7.97 -10.92 -8.72
CA ASN A 139 6.82 -10.00 -8.70
C ASN A 139 6.63 -9.31 -7.33
N SER A 140 7.70 -8.78 -6.74
CA SER A 140 7.69 -8.30 -5.37
C SER A 140 8.41 -6.97 -5.22
N ILE A 141 8.11 -6.27 -4.13
CA ILE A 141 8.78 -5.02 -3.78
C ILE A 141 9.47 -5.19 -2.41
N LEU A 142 10.77 -4.96 -2.39
CA LEU A 142 11.57 -4.92 -1.17
C LEU A 142 11.94 -3.47 -0.85
N PHE A 143 11.46 -2.99 0.28
CA PHE A 143 11.77 -1.67 0.81
C PHE A 143 13.17 -1.62 1.46
N PRO A 144 13.69 -0.42 1.77
CA PRO A 144 15.09 -0.26 2.18
C PRO A 144 15.53 -1.16 3.32
N GLY A 145 16.63 -1.88 3.11
CA GLY A 145 17.29 -2.71 4.12
C GLY A 145 16.61 -4.05 4.37
N ALA A 146 15.66 -4.47 3.55
CA ALA A 146 15.13 -5.82 3.64
C ALA A 146 16.20 -6.88 3.30
N VAL A 147 16.14 -8.02 3.98
CA VAL A 147 17.07 -9.13 3.81
C VAL A 147 16.31 -10.39 3.42
N VAL A 148 16.74 -11.05 2.35
CA VAL A 148 16.22 -12.34 1.89
C VAL A 148 17.38 -13.33 1.86
N GLU A 149 17.38 -14.28 2.78
CA GLU A 149 18.46 -15.25 2.94
C GLU A 149 18.40 -16.38 1.92
N LYS A 150 19.45 -17.19 1.89
CA LYS A 150 19.59 -18.31 0.94
C LYS A 150 18.45 -19.31 1.07
N GLY A 151 17.87 -19.68 -0.08
CA GLY A 151 16.75 -20.64 -0.16
C GLY A 151 15.38 -20.05 0.25
N ALA A 152 15.32 -18.81 0.73
CA ALA A 152 14.06 -18.13 0.95
C ALA A 152 13.41 -17.71 -0.37
N THR A 153 12.07 -17.70 -0.41
CA THR A 153 11.29 -17.33 -1.58
C THR A 153 10.31 -16.20 -1.21
N VAL A 154 10.32 -15.14 -2.00
CA VAL A 154 9.40 -14.01 -1.89
C VAL A 154 8.67 -13.87 -3.22
N GLU A 155 7.34 -13.97 -3.22
CA GLU A 155 6.54 -13.95 -4.43
C GLU A 155 5.26 -13.15 -4.25
N ALA A 156 5.00 -12.21 -5.17
CA ALA A 156 3.82 -11.32 -5.13
C ALA A 156 3.67 -10.62 -3.77
N ALA A 157 4.77 -10.21 -3.16
CA ALA A 157 4.79 -9.68 -1.81
C ALA A 157 5.32 -8.23 -1.75
N VAL A 158 4.80 -7.47 -0.79
CA VAL A 158 5.30 -6.17 -0.39
C VAL A 158 6.02 -6.36 0.94
N VAL A 159 7.35 -6.21 0.95
CA VAL A 159 8.19 -6.41 2.14
C VAL A 159 8.75 -5.05 2.55
N MET A 160 8.27 -4.52 3.67
CA MET A 160 8.68 -3.21 4.16
C MET A 160 10.08 -3.22 4.82
N GLY A 161 10.59 -2.03 5.10
CA GLY A 161 11.98 -1.81 5.46
C GLY A 161 12.48 -2.55 6.70
N GLY A 162 13.73 -2.99 6.66
CA GLY A 162 14.39 -3.66 7.79
C GLY A 162 13.91 -5.08 8.10
N THR A 163 12.98 -5.61 7.31
CA THR A 163 12.46 -6.98 7.47
C THR A 163 13.49 -8.02 7.05
N VAL A 164 13.61 -9.10 7.82
CA VAL A 164 14.53 -10.21 7.59
C VAL A 164 13.73 -11.49 7.31
N ILE A 165 13.92 -12.05 6.14
CA ILE A 165 13.34 -13.34 5.72
C ILE A 165 14.47 -14.36 5.71
N LYS A 166 14.45 -15.27 6.68
CA LYS A 166 15.52 -16.23 6.93
C LYS A 166 15.49 -17.42 5.99
N ALA A 167 16.54 -18.22 6.04
CA ALA A 167 16.79 -19.31 5.13
C ALA A 167 15.58 -20.28 4.99
N GLY A 168 15.21 -20.61 3.76
CA GLY A 168 14.14 -21.54 3.44
C GLY A 168 12.71 -21.05 3.76
N ALA A 169 12.53 -19.84 4.25
CA ALA A 169 11.18 -19.27 4.46
C ALA A 169 10.48 -18.96 3.15
N SER A 170 9.15 -19.07 3.14
CA SER A 170 8.30 -18.81 1.98
C SER A 170 7.30 -17.69 2.28
N VAL A 171 7.39 -16.60 1.53
CA VAL A 171 6.58 -15.39 1.71
C VAL A 171 5.84 -15.11 0.41
N LYS A 172 4.51 -15.29 0.41
CA LYS A 172 3.70 -15.22 -0.81
C LYS A 172 2.44 -14.41 -0.62
N HIS A 173 2.11 -13.59 -1.62
CA HIS A 173 0.85 -12.85 -1.72
C HIS A 173 0.46 -12.16 -0.39
N CYS A 174 1.34 -11.30 0.11
CA CYS A 174 1.19 -10.67 1.41
C CYS A 174 1.82 -9.27 1.46
N ILE A 175 1.51 -8.58 2.54
CA ILE A 175 2.18 -7.35 2.96
C ILE A 175 2.86 -7.65 4.31
N VAL A 176 4.17 -7.51 4.35
CA VAL A 176 4.98 -7.65 5.56
C VAL A 176 5.45 -6.25 5.95
N ALA A 177 5.04 -5.78 7.13
CA ALA A 177 5.38 -4.47 7.62
C ALA A 177 6.86 -4.36 8.03
N GLU A 178 7.26 -3.22 8.59
CA GLU A 178 8.65 -2.89 8.92
C GLU A 178 9.22 -3.72 10.07
N ASN A 179 10.51 -4.04 9.98
CA ASN A 179 11.29 -4.69 11.06
C ASN A 179 10.73 -6.06 11.51
N VAL A 180 10.06 -6.77 10.62
CA VAL A 180 9.57 -8.14 10.86
C VAL A 180 10.73 -9.13 10.71
N THR A 181 10.73 -10.19 11.51
CA THR A 181 11.61 -11.34 11.32
C THR A 181 10.78 -12.56 10.97
N ILE A 182 11.00 -13.14 9.81
CA ILE A 182 10.39 -14.41 9.38
C ILE A 182 11.49 -15.47 9.52
N GLU A 183 11.33 -16.35 10.50
CA GLU A 183 12.34 -17.34 10.89
C GLU A 183 12.46 -18.47 9.85
N GLU A 184 13.49 -19.31 10.00
CA GLU A 184 13.84 -20.39 9.08
C GLU A 184 12.66 -21.33 8.81
N GLY A 185 12.38 -21.56 7.52
CA GLY A 185 11.36 -22.50 7.06
C GLY A 185 9.92 -22.06 7.34
N ALA A 186 9.67 -20.87 7.89
CA ALA A 186 8.33 -20.34 8.09
C ALA A 186 7.63 -20.04 6.77
N THR A 187 6.31 -20.13 6.76
CA THR A 187 5.46 -19.85 5.60
C THR A 187 4.49 -18.70 5.91
N VAL A 188 4.44 -17.68 5.06
CA VAL A 188 3.52 -16.54 5.19
C VAL A 188 2.74 -16.37 3.90
N GLY A 189 1.41 -16.46 3.99
CA GLY A 189 0.50 -16.34 2.88
C GLY A 189 0.58 -17.51 1.90
N ALA A 190 -0.23 -17.46 0.86
CA ALA A 190 -0.24 -18.43 -0.23
C ALA A 190 -0.67 -17.76 -1.54
N MET A 191 -0.21 -18.29 -2.67
CA MET A 191 -0.70 -17.84 -3.97
C MET A 191 -2.18 -18.22 -4.13
N PRO A 192 -3.00 -17.31 -4.72
CA PRO A 192 -4.40 -17.60 -4.98
C PRO A 192 -4.60 -18.81 -5.88
N GLU A 193 -5.66 -19.59 -5.64
CA GLU A 193 -6.10 -20.63 -6.57
C GLU A 193 -6.46 -19.99 -7.93
N GLY A 194 -5.95 -20.56 -9.01
CA GLY A 194 -6.15 -19.97 -10.36
C GLY A 194 -5.09 -18.94 -10.79
N GLY A 195 -4.14 -18.61 -9.91
CA GLY A 195 -3.03 -17.69 -10.20
C GLY A 195 -3.28 -16.25 -9.77
N LEU A 196 -2.27 -15.43 -9.95
CA LEU A 196 -2.27 -14.04 -9.53
C LEU A 196 -3.14 -13.18 -10.45
N ASN A 197 -4.13 -12.48 -9.88
CA ASN A 197 -4.89 -11.43 -10.55
C ASN A 197 -4.72 -10.11 -9.79
N ILE A 198 -3.96 -9.17 -10.35
CA ILE A 198 -3.69 -7.89 -9.70
C ILE A 198 -4.97 -7.07 -9.54
N ALA A 199 -5.93 -7.17 -10.46
CA ALA A 199 -7.19 -6.43 -10.38
C ALA A 199 -8.13 -6.95 -9.27
N GLU A 200 -7.97 -8.21 -8.89
CA GLU A 200 -8.75 -8.88 -7.85
C GLU A 200 -7.80 -9.50 -6.82
N PRO A 201 -7.23 -8.72 -5.89
CA PRO A 201 -6.15 -9.16 -5.01
C PRO A 201 -6.54 -10.33 -4.09
N GLY A 202 -7.83 -10.52 -3.81
CA GLY A 202 -8.28 -11.65 -2.98
C GLY A 202 -7.75 -11.57 -1.54
N ASP A 203 -7.32 -12.71 -1.04
CA ASP A 203 -6.97 -12.93 0.37
C ASP A 203 -5.48 -12.63 0.67
N VAL A 204 -5.13 -11.36 0.71
CA VAL A 204 -3.77 -10.89 1.03
C VAL A 204 -3.48 -11.04 2.53
N ALA A 205 -2.45 -11.80 2.91
CA ALA A 205 -2.00 -11.88 4.29
C ALA A 205 -1.25 -10.63 4.73
N THR A 206 -1.32 -10.27 6.00
CA THR A 206 -0.61 -9.10 6.55
C THR A 206 0.11 -9.41 7.85
N ILE A 207 1.35 -8.94 7.95
CA ILE A 207 2.17 -9.03 9.17
C ILE A 207 2.47 -7.63 9.67
N GLY A 208 2.14 -7.37 10.94
CA GLY A 208 2.37 -6.09 11.61
C GLY A 208 3.85 -5.82 11.88
N SER A 209 4.19 -4.55 12.13
CA SER A 209 5.58 -4.12 12.35
C SER A 209 6.19 -4.76 13.60
N GLY A 210 7.47 -5.16 13.49
CA GLY A 210 8.26 -5.70 14.60
C GLY A 210 7.90 -7.13 15.00
N VAL A 211 6.93 -7.77 14.33
CA VAL A 211 6.50 -9.13 14.62
C VAL A 211 7.58 -10.16 14.26
N VAL A 212 7.68 -11.20 15.05
CA VAL A 212 8.51 -12.39 14.78
C VAL A 212 7.59 -13.55 14.40
N ILE A 213 7.76 -14.09 13.20
CA ILE A 213 7.15 -15.35 12.78
C ILE A 213 8.13 -16.47 13.06
N GLY A 214 7.81 -17.34 14.00
CA GLY A 214 8.69 -18.37 14.53
C GLY A 214 9.10 -19.42 13.49
N LYS A 215 10.11 -20.18 13.82
CA LYS A 215 10.69 -21.22 12.96
C LYS A 215 9.65 -22.26 12.56
N GLY A 216 9.50 -22.47 11.24
CA GLY A 216 8.53 -23.43 10.70
C GLY A 216 7.06 -23.07 10.95
N ALA A 217 6.75 -21.90 11.46
CA ALA A 217 5.39 -21.43 11.65
C ALA A 217 4.68 -21.18 10.31
N THR A 218 3.34 -21.25 10.32
CA THR A 218 2.52 -21.02 9.12
C THR A 218 1.51 -19.90 9.39
N VAL A 219 1.54 -18.88 8.57
CA VAL A 219 0.52 -17.82 8.49
C VAL A 219 -0.27 -18.03 7.21
N GLY A 220 -1.55 -18.29 7.32
CA GLY A 220 -2.43 -18.56 6.19
C GLY A 220 -2.76 -17.32 5.34
N PRO A 221 -3.39 -17.52 4.17
CA PRO A 221 -3.91 -16.40 3.37
C PRO A 221 -4.95 -15.61 4.17
N LYS A 222 -5.02 -14.28 3.94
CA LYS A 222 -5.92 -13.34 4.63
C LYS A 222 -5.65 -13.13 6.13
N ALA A 223 -4.80 -13.93 6.77
CA ALA A 223 -4.48 -13.75 8.17
C ALA A 223 -3.90 -12.34 8.43
N MET A 224 -4.29 -11.74 9.55
CA MET A 224 -3.82 -10.43 10.01
C MET A 224 -3.09 -10.60 11.34
N VAL A 225 -1.76 -10.69 11.28
CA VAL A 225 -0.92 -10.99 12.44
C VAL A 225 -0.33 -9.70 13.01
N SER A 226 -0.63 -9.41 14.27
CA SER A 226 -0.14 -8.21 14.98
C SER A 226 0.72 -8.51 16.20
N SER A 227 1.01 -9.79 16.48
CA SER A 227 1.87 -10.25 17.57
C SER A 227 2.69 -11.45 17.13
N ASP A 228 3.75 -11.78 17.88
CA ASP A 228 4.64 -12.87 17.56
C ASP A 228 3.90 -14.20 17.45
N VAL A 229 4.30 -14.99 16.45
CA VAL A 229 3.85 -16.36 16.21
C VAL A 229 4.97 -17.31 16.62
N LYS A 230 4.66 -18.30 17.48
CA LYS A 230 5.67 -19.22 18.01
C LYS A 230 6.14 -20.21 16.95
N ASP A 231 7.26 -20.88 17.24
CA ASP A 231 7.80 -21.93 16.38
C ASP A 231 6.74 -23.03 16.11
N GLY A 232 6.53 -23.36 14.83
CA GLY A 232 5.59 -24.37 14.39
C GLY A 232 4.11 -24.05 14.60
N GLU A 233 3.77 -22.84 15.07
CA GLU A 233 2.38 -22.41 15.27
C GLU A 233 1.71 -22.07 13.92
N GLU A 234 0.38 -22.23 13.86
CA GLU A 234 -0.43 -21.87 12.71
C GLU A 234 -1.37 -20.71 13.05
N GLN A 235 -1.47 -19.73 12.16
CA GLN A 235 -2.38 -18.58 12.22
C GLN A 235 -3.16 -18.46 10.91
N TRP A 236 -4.50 -18.41 11.02
CA TRP A 236 -5.41 -18.40 9.86
C TRP A 236 -6.33 -17.17 9.86
#